data_9985f07c0d2a0d6ad3ca02d986ed7f74
#
_entry.id   9985f07c0d2a0d6ad3ca02d986ed7f74
#
_cell.length_a   1.000
_cell.length_b   1.000
_cell.length_c   1.000
_cell.angle_alpha   90.00
_cell.angle_beta   90.00
_cell.angle_gamma   90.00
#
_symmetry.space_group_name_H-M   'P 1'
#
loop_
_entity.id
_entity.type
_entity.pdbx_description
1 polymer ?
#
loop_
_entity_poly.entity_id
_entity_poly.type
_entity_poly.pdbx_seq_one_letter_code
_entity_poly.pdbx_strand_id
1 'polypeptide(L)'
;MPKAKKITLAVLINAALISSTYASEQSEAKGFIEDANGSVLFRTGFLNRDKKDGLTNDTSSTAQTAIFDLQSGFTKGLVGFGVGVVGDASFKLGANNNTGNQMIPVDDRGFAYDHWARGGANVKARISNTTVTYGTQVSTLPVMASNQARLVPEYYTGVFVESNEIPNLNVVAGKFTKNQMSNQISTDKDVTGQGLDRAVVWGAKYKFNDQLNSSYYGLDVQDKLERHYANVNFTQSLKDKSTLTLDAMGYHTKWDKDALTDSHTTDDLANRKNSIWAVSVGYGKDVHNVMLSYQDNTGNTGYDYGYNADGLQSIYVPNSYLGDFNGNDEKSVGLQYNYNFKNHGLPGLNWTTAFVYGWDIDIAKITDRSKIIDQAEEHELFNQVKYTV
;
A
#
# COMPACT_ATOMS: atom_id res chain seq x y z
N MET A 1 0.10 -26.69 -18.82
CA MET A 1 0.72 -26.51 -17.49
C MET A 1 2.22 -26.41 -17.66
N PRO A 2 2.87 -25.26 -17.55
CA PRO A 2 4.31 -25.18 -17.49
C PRO A 2 4.79 -25.61 -16.10
N LYS A 3 5.69 -26.57 -16.04
CA LYS A 3 6.30 -27.06 -14.82
C LYS A 3 7.14 -25.94 -14.20
N ALA A 4 6.73 -25.41 -13.06
CA ALA A 4 7.56 -24.53 -12.25
C ALA A 4 8.87 -25.25 -11.91
N LYS A 5 9.98 -24.76 -12.44
CA LYS A 5 11.31 -25.28 -12.08
C LYS A 5 11.56 -24.91 -10.63
N LYS A 6 11.80 -25.92 -9.80
CA LYS A 6 12.21 -25.74 -8.40
C LYS A 6 13.52 -24.94 -8.41
N ILE A 7 13.45 -23.66 -8.09
CA ILE A 7 14.63 -22.84 -7.78
C ILE A 7 15.10 -23.34 -6.42
N THR A 8 16.23 -24.01 -6.43
CA THR A 8 16.76 -24.68 -5.24
C THR A 8 17.33 -23.59 -4.32
N LEU A 9 16.98 -23.61 -3.06
CA LEU A 9 17.50 -22.78 -1.96
C LEU A 9 19.05 -22.70 -1.95
N ALA A 10 19.72 -23.68 -2.53
CA ALA A 10 21.17 -23.75 -2.72
C ALA A 10 21.78 -22.59 -3.52
N VAL A 11 21.04 -21.90 -4.40
CA VAL A 11 21.56 -20.76 -5.17
C VAL A 11 21.71 -19.52 -4.30
N LEU A 12 20.79 -19.30 -3.34
CA LEU A 12 20.88 -18.20 -2.39
C LEU A 12 21.99 -18.38 -1.37
N ILE A 13 22.26 -19.62 -0.94
CA ILE A 13 23.34 -19.92 0.01
C ILE A 13 24.73 -19.72 -0.65
N ASN A 14 24.88 -20.02 -1.93
CA ASN A 14 26.16 -19.79 -2.62
C ASN A 14 26.43 -18.32 -2.94
N ALA A 15 25.40 -17.50 -3.14
CA ALA A 15 25.58 -16.05 -3.32
C ALA A 15 26.03 -15.36 -2.02
N ALA A 16 25.55 -15.80 -0.87
CA ALA A 16 25.92 -15.27 0.44
C ALA A 16 27.38 -15.55 0.83
N LEU A 17 28.03 -16.56 0.20
CA LEU A 17 29.43 -16.91 0.47
C LEU A 17 30.47 -16.09 -0.33
N ILE A 18 30.04 -15.26 -1.27
CA ILE A 18 30.91 -14.45 -2.15
C ILE A 18 30.97 -12.99 -1.68
N SER A 19 30.16 -12.57 -0.71
CA SER A 19 30.17 -11.18 -0.26
C SER A 19 31.40 -10.86 0.58
N SER A 20 32.28 -10.15 -0.03
CA SER A 20 33.52 -9.55 0.42
C SER A 20 33.34 -8.47 1.50
N THR A 21 34.30 -8.36 2.38
CA THR A 21 34.92 -7.17 3.05
C THR A 21 34.02 -6.11 3.72
N TYR A 22 32.70 -6.08 3.60
CA TYR A 22 31.83 -5.23 4.40
C TYR A 22 31.14 -6.07 5.48
N ALA A 23 31.10 -5.54 6.70
CA ALA A 23 30.33 -6.16 7.78
C ALA A 23 28.88 -6.30 7.34
N SER A 24 28.31 -7.52 7.44
CA SER A 24 26.92 -7.75 7.09
C SER A 24 25.99 -7.35 8.24
N GLU A 25 24.73 -7.05 7.93
CA GLU A 25 23.71 -6.76 8.95
C GLU A 25 23.67 -7.84 10.05
N GLN A 26 23.87 -9.12 9.68
CA GLN A 26 23.89 -10.20 10.64
C GLN A 26 25.16 -10.20 11.49
N SER A 27 26.30 -9.86 10.94
CA SER A 27 27.58 -9.78 11.71
C SER A 27 27.58 -8.63 12.71
N GLU A 28 26.78 -7.59 12.47
CA GLU A 28 26.63 -6.42 13.34
C GLU A 28 25.53 -6.59 14.40
N ALA A 29 24.83 -7.73 14.42
CA ALA A 29 23.78 -7.98 15.38
C ALA A 29 24.32 -7.93 16.83
N LYS A 30 23.79 -7.03 17.65
CA LYS A 30 24.16 -6.88 19.05
C LYS A 30 23.49 -7.94 19.92
N GLY A 31 22.27 -8.36 19.57
CA GLY A 31 21.55 -9.44 20.26
C GLY A 31 20.04 -9.33 20.17
N PHE A 32 19.39 -10.37 20.64
CA PHE A 32 17.94 -10.52 20.58
C PHE A 32 17.19 -9.42 21.37
N ILE A 33 17.73 -9.00 22.49
CA ILE A 33 17.16 -7.94 23.35
C ILE A 33 17.77 -6.58 23.00
N GLU A 34 19.07 -6.52 22.77
CA GLU A 34 19.85 -5.29 22.60
C GLU A 34 19.44 -4.50 21.34
N ASP A 35 19.04 -5.21 20.29
CA ASP A 35 18.52 -4.62 19.03
C ASP A 35 16.99 -4.66 18.97
N ALA A 36 16.32 -5.01 20.07
CA ALA A 36 14.87 -5.00 20.11
C ALA A 36 14.35 -3.56 19.97
N ASN A 37 13.30 -3.42 19.18
CA ASN A 37 12.62 -2.14 18.98
C ASN A 37 11.11 -2.34 18.99
N GLY A 38 10.40 -1.24 19.20
CA GLY A 38 8.95 -1.28 19.17
C GLY A 38 8.35 0.10 19.11
N SER A 39 7.16 0.15 18.57
CA SER A 39 6.32 1.35 18.53
C SER A 39 4.91 1.05 18.99
N VAL A 40 4.30 2.04 19.62
CA VAL A 40 2.87 2.06 19.90
C VAL A 40 2.32 3.38 19.38
N LEU A 41 1.37 3.30 18.46
CA LEU A 41 0.68 4.46 17.88
C LEU A 41 -0.75 4.49 18.40
N PHE A 42 -1.10 5.54 19.13
CA PHE A 42 -2.49 5.83 19.45
C PHE A 42 -3.11 6.67 18.32
N ARG A 43 -4.23 6.19 17.80
CA ARG A 43 -4.95 6.87 16.72
C ARG A 43 -6.43 6.99 17.08
N THR A 44 -6.96 8.20 16.99
CA THR A 44 -8.41 8.44 17.00
C THR A 44 -8.82 8.79 15.59
N GLY A 45 -9.79 8.07 15.05
CA GLY A 45 -10.34 8.31 13.72
C GLY A 45 -11.80 8.73 13.79
N PHE A 46 -12.13 9.74 13.01
CA PHE A 46 -13.50 10.14 12.70
C PHE A 46 -13.64 10.20 11.19
N LEU A 47 -14.61 9.49 10.65
CA LEU A 47 -14.92 9.49 9.23
C LEU A 47 -16.44 9.69 9.07
N ASN A 48 -16.79 10.79 8.43
CA ASN A 48 -18.16 11.08 8.00
C ASN A 48 -18.19 11.18 6.48
N ARG A 49 -19.15 10.50 5.87
CA ARG A 49 -19.45 10.60 4.44
C ARG A 49 -20.91 11.02 4.28
N ASP A 50 -21.10 12.24 3.88
CA ASP A 50 -22.38 12.78 3.45
C ASP A 50 -22.53 12.46 1.96
N LYS A 51 -23.45 11.55 1.66
CA LYS A 51 -23.72 11.07 0.30
C LYS A 51 -24.94 11.79 -0.26
N LYS A 52 -24.71 12.67 -1.21
CA LYS A 52 -25.76 13.42 -1.86
C LYS A 52 -26.67 12.51 -2.68
N ASP A 53 -27.86 13.00 -2.96
CA ASP A 53 -28.85 12.41 -3.89
C ASP A 53 -29.60 11.16 -3.41
N GLY A 54 -29.43 10.75 -2.14
CA GLY A 54 -30.28 9.73 -1.51
C GLY A 54 -30.10 8.29 -2.04
N LEU A 55 -29.02 8.02 -2.80
CA LEU A 55 -28.77 6.72 -3.40
C LEU A 55 -28.26 5.70 -2.41
N THR A 56 -27.53 6.15 -1.39
CA THR A 56 -27.00 5.34 -0.30
C THR A 56 -27.03 6.15 0.97
N ASN A 57 -27.19 5.48 2.10
CA ASN A 57 -27.20 6.14 3.41
C ASN A 57 -25.84 6.78 3.72
N ASP A 58 -25.88 7.92 4.41
CA ASP A 58 -24.69 8.52 5.00
C ASP A 58 -24.03 7.57 5.98
N THR A 59 -22.71 7.66 6.08
CA THR A 59 -21.95 6.84 7.01
C THR A 59 -21.15 7.71 7.96
N SER A 60 -21.15 7.35 9.24
CA SER A 60 -20.38 8.05 10.26
C SER A 60 -19.81 7.04 11.25
N SER A 61 -18.50 7.11 11.50
CA SER A 61 -17.83 6.24 12.45
C SER A 61 -16.77 7.02 13.23
N THR A 62 -16.70 6.74 14.52
CA THR A 62 -15.67 7.27 15.42
C THR A 62 -15.12 6.13 16.26
N ALA A 63 -13.81 5.95 16.24
CA ALA A 63 -13.15 4.91 17.02
C ALA A 63 -11.75 5.33 17.43
N GLN A 64 -11.21 4.66 18.44
CA GLN A 64 -9.83 4.82 18.87
C GLN A 64 -9.13 3.48 18.88
N THR A 65 -7.83 3.49 18.61
CA THR A 65 -6.98 2.32 18.59
C THR A 65 -5.61 2.59 19.20
N ALA A 66 -5.00 1.52 19.71
CA ALA A 66 -3.56 1.42 19.92
C ALA A 66 -3.00 0.40 18.92
N ILE A 67 -2.15 0.84 18.00
CA ILE A 67 -1.46 0.00 17.02
C ILE A 67 -0.06 -0.24 17.55
N PHE A 68 0.39 -1.49 17.58
CA PHE A 68 1.71 -1.85 18.08
C PHE A 68 2.49 -2.67 17.04
N ASP A 69 3.78 -2.39 17.00
CA ASP A 69 4.79 -3.17 16.26
C ASP A 69 5.97 -3.38 17.21
N LEU A 70 6.16 -4.61 17.64
CA LEU A 70 7.19 -5.00 18.60
C LEU A 70 8.07 -6.05 17.94
N GLN A 71 9.36 -5.76 17.79
CA GLN A 71 10.32 -6.60 17.11
C GLN A 71 11.52 -6.88 18.03
N SER A 72 11.91 -8.14 18.19
CA SER A 72 13.20 -8.48 18.76
C SER A 72 14.33 -8.09 17.80
N GLY A 73 15.54 -7.93 18.31
CA GLY A 73 16.75 -8.05 17.53
C GLY A 73 16.96 -9.49 17.03
N PHE A 74 18.09 -9.72 16.38
CA PHE A 74 18.50 -11.05 15.95
C PHE A 74 19.52 -11.65 16.92
N THR A 75 19.45 -12.96 17.17
CA THR A 75 20.51 -13.65 17.89
C THR A 75 21.84 -13.52 17.14
N LYS A 76 22.95 -13.52 17.89
CA LYS A 76 24.32 -13.52 17.32
C LYS A 76 24.61 -14.86 16.63
N GLY A 77 25.57 -14.88 15.74
CA GLY A 77 26.04 -16.05 15.01
C GLY A 77 25.90 -15.92 13.51
N LEU A 78 26.21 -16.99 12.77
CA LEU A 78 26.14 -17.03 11.31
C LEU A 78 24.68 -16.82 10.82
N VAL A 79 23.74 -17.42 11.53
CA VAL A 79 22.30 -17.26 11.32
C VAL A 79 21.71 -16.64 12.59
N GLY A 80 21.08 -15.49 12.45
CA GLY A 80 20.32 -14.83 13.50
C GLY A 80 18.85 -15.20 13.44
N PHE A 81 18.23 -15.33 14.63
CA PHE A 81 16.79 -15.56 14.76
C PHE A 81 16.15 -14.42 15.54
N GLY A 82 14.97 -14.02 15.12
CA GLY A 82 14.18 -12.99 15.77
C GLY A 82 12.69 -13.32 15.73
N VAL A 83 11.92 -12.60 16.52
CA VAL A 83 10.46 -12.69 16.55
C VAL A 83 9.85 -11.29 16.53
N GLY A 84 8.61 -11.18 16.11
CA GLY A 84 7.86 -9.94 16.13
C GLY A 84 6.39 -10.17 16.41
N VAL A 85 5.74 -9.12 16.89
CA VAL A 85 4.28 -9.05 17.06
C VAL A 85 3.81 -7.74 16.50
N VAL A 86 2.83 -7.81 15.60
CA VAL A 86 2.15 -6.64 15.03
C VAL A 86 0.65 -6.76 15.29
N GLY A 87 0.00 -5.66 15.63
CA GLY A 87 -1.43 -5.72 15.90
C GLY A 87 -2.03 -4.40 16.33
N ASP A 88 -3.31 -4.46 16.63
CA ASP A 88 -4.09 -3.34 17.15
C ASP A 88 -5.13 -3.80 18.16
N ALA A 89 -5.44 -2.89 19.09
CA ALA A 89 -6.56 -3.01 20.01
C ALA A 89 -7.41 -1.73 19.94
N SER A 90 -8.67 -1.89 19.61
CA SER A 90 -9.54 -0.79 19.21
C SER A 90 -10.86 -0.81 19.95
N PHE A 91 -11.48 0.35 20.08
CA PHE A 91 -12.84 0.50 20.59
C PHE A 91 -13.60 1.62 19.90
N LYS A 92 -14.89 1.38 19.73
CA LYS A 92 -15.83 2.33 19.16
C LYS A 92 -16.08 3.49 20.15
N LEU A 93 -16.15 4.70 19.62
CA LEU A 93 -16.53 5.90 20.37
C LEU A 93 -17.93 6.37 19.95
N GLY A 94 -18.84 6.48 20.92
CA GLY A 94 -20.19 6.97 20.69
C GLY A 94 -21.09 6.06 19.86
N ALA A 95 -22.25 6.57 19.48
CA ALA A 95 -23.18 5.91 18.58
C ALA A 95 -22.77 6.17 17.13
N ASN A 96 -22.43 5.10 16.40
CA ASN A 96 -22.06 5.18 14.99
C ASN A 96 -23.23 4.67 14.15
N ASN A 97 -23.68 5.50 13.22
CA ASN A 97 -24.74 5.17 12.29
C ASN A 97 -24.15 4.76 10.94
N ASN A 98 -24.71 3.71 10.32
CA ASN A 98 -24.33 3.27 8.99
C ASN A 98 -22.80 3.11 8.85
N THR A 99 -22.24 2.14 9.52
CA THR A 99 -20.78 1.95 9.66
C THR A 99 -20.04 1.51 8.39
N GLY A 100 -20.70 1.29 7.28
CA GLY A 100 -20.15 0.79 6.01
C GLY A 100 -19.07 1.66 5.34
N ASN A 101 -18.14 2.22 6.12
CA ASN A 101 -17.02 3.06 5.67
C ASN A 101 -15.64 2.45 6.00
N GLN A 102 -15.61 1.16 6.33
CA GLN A 102 -14.39 0.38 6.61
C GLN A 102 -13.58 0.83 7.84
N MET A 103 -14.15 1.67 8.71
CA MET A 103 -13.49 2.11 9.95
C MET A 103 -13.64 1.10 11.09
N ILE A 104 -14.82 0.51 11.22
CA ILE A 104 -15.18 -0.37 12.31
C ILE A 104 -15.68 -1.69 11.71
N PRO A 105 -15.16 -2.85 12.14
CA PRO A 105 -15.71 -4.14 11.73
C PRO A 105 -17.14 -4.32 12.23
N VAL A 106 -17.91 -5.11 11.49
CA VAL A 106 -19.29 -5.46 11.81
C VAL A 106 -19.42 -6.96 12.01
N ASP A 107 -20.39 -7.37 12.82
CA ASP A 107 -20.76 -8.78 13.00
C ASP A 107 -21.62 -9.29 11.80
N ASP A 108 -21.95 -10.57 11.81
CA ASP A 108 -22.73 -11.22 10.74
C ASP A 108 -24.14 -10.62 10.58
N ARG A 109 -24.61 -9.85 11.54
CA ARG A 109 -25.90 -9.12 11.53
C ARG A 109 -25.75 -7.69 11.04
N GLY A 110 -24.51 -7.22 10.76
CA GLY A 110 -24.20 -5.86 10.34
C GLY A 110 -24.05 -4.85 11.49
N PHE A 111 -24.00 -5.31 12.75
CA PHE A 111 -23.77 -4.41 13.88
C PHE A 111 -22.30 -4.18 14.13
N ALA A 112 -21.91 -2.92 14.35
CA ALA A 112 -20.55 -2.53 14.68
C ALA A 112 -20.11 -3.14 16.02
N TYR A 113 -18.89 -3.70 16.04
CA TYR A 113 -18.26 -4.14 17.29
C TYR A 113 -17.97 -2.94 18.19
N ASP A 114 -18.17 -3.11 19.50
CA ASP A 114 -17.83 -2.10 20.51
C ASP A 114 -16.32 -2.06 20.79
N HIS A 115 -15.67 -3.22 20.74
CA HIS A 115 -14.22 -3.37 20.88
C HIS A 115 -13.74 -4.57 20.08
N TRP A 116 -12.51 -4.48 19.59
CA TRP A 116 -11.88 -5.57 18.82
C TRP A 116 -10.36 -5.49 18.91
N ALA A 117 -9.70 -6.59 18.61
CA ALA A 117 -8.26 -6.68 18.49
C ALA A 117 -7.89 -7.55 17.28
N ARG A 118 -6.79 -7.21 16.61
CA ARG A 118 -6.32 -7.87 15.39
C ARG A 118 -4.80 -7.94 15.38
N GLY A 119 -4.24 -8.71 14.43
CA GLY A 119 -2.82 -8.85 14.26
C GLY A 119 -2.33 -10.27 14.43
N GLY A 120 -1.04 -10.43 14.71
CA GLY A 120 -0.41 -11.72 14.92
C GLY A 120 1.09 -11.60 15.16
N ALA A 121 1.74 -12.75 15.22
CA ALA A 121 3.18 -12.87 15.43
C ALA A 121 3.89 -13.26 14.13
N ASN A 122 5.20 -13.01 14.10
CA ASN A 122 6.11 -13.51 13.09
C ASN A 122 7.41 -14.01 13.70
N VAL A 123 8.08 -14.86 12.95
CA VAL A 123 9.44 -15.33 13.24
C VAL A 123 10.35 -14.91 12.08
N LYS A 124 11.59 -14.60 12.39
CA LYS A 124 12.57 -14.11 11.42
C LYS A 124 13.84 -14.92 11.50
N ALA A 125 14.46 -15.17 10.36
CA ALA A 125 15.81 -15.69 10.27
C ALA A 125 16.62 -14.78 9.34
N ARG A 126 17.84 -14.43 9.73
CA ARG A 126 18.74 -13.60 8.93
C ARG A 126 20.09 -14.27 8.75
N ILE A 127 20.58 -14.29 7.54
CA ILE A 127 21.93 -14.66 7.20
C ILE A 127 22.53 -13.56 6.31
N SER A 128 23.72 -13.08 6.65
CA SER A 128 24.33 -11.95 5.97
C SER A 128 23.38 -10.73 5.92
N ASN A 129 23.01 -10.26 4.74
CA ASN A 129 22.05 -9.16 4.50
C ASN A 129 20.70 -9.68 3.95
N THR A 130 20.40 -10.95 4.15
CA THR A 130 19.14 -11.55 3.71
C THR A 130 18.31 -11.97 4.91
N THR A 131 17.09 -11.45 4.99
CA THR A 131 16.11 -11.77 6.03
C THR A 131 14.92 -12.52 5.44
N VAL A 132 14.53 -13.60 6.12
CA VAL A 132 13.29 -14.33 5.87
C VAL A 132 12.35 -14.12 7.04
N THR A 133 11.14 -13.68 6.78
CA THR A 133 10.08 -13.51 7.78
C THR A 133 8.93 -14.45 7.49
N TYR A 134 8.43 -15.17 8.49
CA TYR A 134 7.21 -15.97 8.39
C TYR A 134 6.22 -15.56 9.48
N GLY A 135 4.99 -15.29 9.08
CA GLY A 135 3.90 -14.92 9.98
C GLY A 135 3.17 -13.65 9.55
N THR A 136 2.61 -12.95 10.52
CA THR A 136 1.81 -11.74 10.28
C THR A 136 2.70 -10.52 10.10
N GLN A 137 2.45 -9.75 9.04
CA GLN A 137 3.27 -8.62 8.59
C GLN A 137 2.39 -7.51 8.01
N VAL A 138 2.93 -6.29 8.04
CA VAL A 138 2.43 -5.14 7.28
C VAL A 138 3.29 -5.02 6.02
N SER A 139 2.66 -4.94 4.85
CA SER A 139 3.35 -4.80 3.56
C SER A 139 3.34 -3.34 3.10
N THR A 140 4.45 -2.89 2.52
CA THR A 140 4.59 -1.57 1.88
C THR A 140 4.89 -1.69 0.39
N LEU A 141 4.75 -2.89 -0.19
CA LEU A 141 5.02 -3.12 -1.60
C LEU A 141 3.93 -2.49 -2.46
N PRO A 142 4.25 -1.74 -3.51
CA PRO A 142 3.26 -1.04 -4.34
C PRO A 142 2.15 -1.94 -4.89
N VAL A 143 2.48 -3.19 -5.23
CA VAL A 143 1.53 -4.16 -5.77
C VAL A 143 0.73 -4.92 -4.70
N MET A 144 1.12 -4.80 -3.42
CA MET A 144 0.51 -5.50 -2.29
C MET A 144 0.68 -4.68 -1.01
N ALA A 145 0.29 -3.41 -1.03
CA ALA A 145 0.41 -2.53 0.12
C ALA A 145 -0.71 -2.76 1.13
N SER A 146 -0.37 -2.84 2.41
CA SER A 146 -1.36 -2.82 3.48
C SER A 146 -2.11 -1.50 3.49
N ASN A 147 -3.43 -1.56 3.47
CA ASN A 147 -4.24 -0.36 3.64
C ASN A 147 -3.97 0.29 5.01
N GLN A 148 -3.59 1.55 5.00
CA GLN A 148 -3.38 2.36 6.20
C GLN A 148 -4.25 3.64 6.21
N ALA A 149 -5.13 3.80 5.24
CA ALA A 149 -6.01 4.96 5.09
C ALA A 149 -7.20 4.94 6.08
N ARG A 150 -7.38 3.87 6.83
CA ARG A 150 -8.41 3.73 7.85
C ARG A 150 -7.81 3.76 9.26
N LEU A 151 -8.62 3.42 10.25
CA LEU A 151 -8.22 3.44 11.66
C LEU A 151 -6.99 2.56 11.93
N VAL A 152 -6.96 1.38 11.35
CA VAL A 152 -5.99 0.31 11.60
C VAL A 152 -5.44 -0.24 10.29
N PRO A 153 -4.19 -0.75 10.27
CA PRO A 153 -3.60 -1.32 9.07
C PRO A 153 -4.25 -2.65 8.69
N GLU A 154 -4.09 -3.03 7.45
CA GLU A 154 -4.29 -4.38 6.97
C GLU A 154 -3.08 -5.24 7.30
N TYR A 155 -3.29 -6.52 7.61
CA TYR A 155 -2.23 -7.47 7.91
C TYR A 155 -2.23 -8.62 6.91
N TYR A 156 -1.05 -9.03 6.46
CA TYR A 156 -0.84 -10.21 5.62
C TYR A 156 -0.10 -11.29 6.40
N THR A 157 -0.44 -12.56 6.15
CA THR A 157 0.26 -13.70 6.75
C THR A 157 0.87 -14.57 5.68
N GLY A 158 2.18 -14.80 5.77
CA GLY A 158 2.93 -15.58 4.79
C GLY A 158 4.43 -15.58 5.04
N VAL A 159 5.17 -15.98 4.01
CA VAL A 159 6.64 -15.92 3.97
C VAL A 159 7.06 -14.74 3.12
N PHE A 160 7.99 -13.93 3.62
CA PHE A 160 8.60 -12.83 2.90
C PHE A 160 10.11 -12.89 3.03
N VAL A 161 10.81 -12.68 1.94
CA VAL A 161 12.27 -12.65 1.85
C VAL A 161 12.68 -11.28 1.36
N GLU A 162 13.62 -10.66 2.04
CA GLU A 162 14.24 -9.41 1.64
C GLU A 162 15.76 -9.58 1.66
N SER A 163 16.43 -9.14 0.60
CA SER A 163 17.87 -9.30 0.42
C SER A 163 18.51 -8.00 -0.05
N ASN A 164 19.55 -7.59 0.69
CA ASN A 164 20.42 -6.44 0.40
C ASN A 164 21.87 -6.88 0.18
N GLU A 165 22.11 -8.09 -0.35
CA GLU A 165 23.46 -8.66 -0.56
C GLU A 165 24.27 -7.90 -1.60
N ILE A 166 23.60 -7.28 -2.55
CA ILE A 166 24.25 -6.49 -3.61
C ILE A 166 24.10 -5.01 -3.24
N PRO A 167 25.20 -4.24 -3.19
CA PRO A 167 25.14 -2.82 -2.90
C PRO A 167 24.16 -2.06 -3.81
N ASN A 168 23.34 -1.21 -3.21
CA ASN A 168 22.31 -0.42 -3.89
C ASN A 168 21.14 -1.22 -4.49
N LEU A 169 21.11 -2.55 -4.33
CA LEU A 169 20.02 -3.40 -4.81
C LEU A 169 19.30 -4.05 -3.64
N ASN A 170 18.02 -3.73 -3.48
CA ASN A 170 17.09 -4.45 -2.62
C ASN A 170 16.25 -5.39 -3.49
N VAL A 171 16.21 -6.67 -3.15
CA VAL A 171 15.39 -7.69 -3.84
C VAL A 171 14.43 -8.30 -2.84
N VAL A 172 13.18 -8.46 -3.26
CA VAL A 172 12.14 -9.07 -2.44
C VAL A 172 11.43 -10.20 -3.16
N ALA A 173 10.96 -11.17 -2.38
CA ALA A 173 10.05 -12.20 -2.85
C ALA A 173 9.17 -12.67 -1.67
N GLY A 174 7.92 -13.02 -1.93
CA GLY A 174 7.02 -13.47 -0.89
C GLY A 174 5.90 -14.35 -1.40
N LYS A 175 5.33 -15.11 -0.46
CA LYS A 175 4.10 -15.87 -0.67
C LYS A 175 3.21 -15.68 0.56
N PHE A 176 2.06 -15.08 0.34
CA PHE A 176 1.06 -14.84 1.37
C PHE A 176 -0.17 -15.69 1.11
N THR A 177 -0.80 -16.16 2.19
CA THR A 177 -1.94 -17.09 2.12
C THR A 177 -3.14 -16.63 2.92
N LYS A 178 -2.99 -15.54 3.67
CA LYS A 178 -4.07 -14.92 4.43
C LYS A 178 -3.87 -13.42 4.46
N ASN A 179 -4.99 -12.70 4.51
CA ASN A 179 -4.98 -11.30 4.90
C ASN A 179 -6.10 -11.01 5.90
N GLN A 180 -5.98 -9.91 6.58
CA GLN A 180 -6.95 -9.38 7.52
C GLN A 180 -7.16 -7.91 7.18
N MET A 181 -8.28 -7.61 6.52
CA MET A 181 -8.60 -6.24 6.10
C MET A 181 -8.81 -5.33 7.31
N SER A 182 -8.71 -4.02 7.10
CA SER A 182 -8.87 -3.01 8.16
C SER A 182 -10.21 -3.10 8.91
N ASN A 183 -11.25 -3.62 8.27
CA ASN A 183 -12.59 -3.81 8.83
C ASN A 183 -12.96 -5.28 9.08
N GLN A 184 -11.98 -6.18 9.17
CA GLN A 184 -12.19 -7.60 9.49
C GLN A 184 -11.46 -7.98 10.77
N ILE A 185 -12.08 -8.79 11.60
CA ILE A 185 -11.48 -9.36 12.82
C ILE A 185 -10.75 -10.67 12.52
N SER A 186 -11.30 -11.50 11.63
CA SER A 186 -10.71 -12.77 11.22
C SER A 186 -9.87 -12.64 9.94
N THR A 187 -9.12 -13.71 9.62
CA THR A 187 -8.43 -13.88 8.33
C THR A 187 -9.22 -14.76 7.37
N ASP A 188 -10.45 -15.11 7.72
CA ASP A 188 -11.29 -15.96 6.91
C ASP A 188 -11.84 -15.19 5.71
N LYS A 189 -12.30 -15.91 4.71
CA LYS A 189 -13.00 -15.32 3.57
C LYS A 189 -14.28 -14.64 4.09
N ASP A 190 -14.63 -13.54 3.44
CA ASP A 190 -15.88 -12.87 3.73
C ASP A 190 -17.11 -13.68 3.33
N VAL A 191 -18.32 -13.17 3.63
CA VAL A 191 -19.59 -13.85 3.32
C VAL A 191 -19.81 -14.07 1.81
N THR A 192 -19.07 -13.38 0.94
CA THR A 192 -19.10 -13.55 -0.51
C THR A 192 -18.06 -14.58 -0.99
N GLY A 193 -17.28 -15.17 -0.08
CA GLY A 193 -16.20 -16.09 -0.37
C GLY A 193 -14.91 -15.42 -0.85
N GLN A 194 -14.84 -14.08 -0.79
CA GLN A 194 -13.63 -13.34 -1.16
C GLN A 194 -12.62 -13.36 -0.01
N GLY A 195 -11.41 -13.66 -0.33
CA GLY A 195 -10.29 -13.74 0.60
C GLY A 195 -9.02 -14.11 -0.14
N LEU A 196 -7.89 -14.07 0.54
CA LEU A 196 -6.62 -14.40 -0.04
C LEU A 196 -6.35 -15.90 0.10
N ASP A 197 -6.34 -16.64 -1.02
CA ASP A 197 -5.88 -18.03 -1.06
C ASP A 197 -4.37 -18.11 -1.24
N ARG A 198 -3.83 -17.35 -2.20
CA ARG A 198 -2.40 -17.29 -2.47
C ARG A 198 -2.09 -16.00 -3.23
N ALA A 199 -1.15 -15.23 -2.71
CA ALA A 199 -0.48 -14.17 -3.44
C ALA A 199 1.02 -14.48 -3.48
N VAL A 200 1.63 -14.37 -4.65
CA VAL A 200 3.08 -14.44 -4.83
C VAL A 200 3.55 -13.08 -5.30
N VAL A 201 4.49 -12.49 -4.58
CA VAL A 201 5.05 -11.19 -4.88
C VAL A 201 6.56 -11.29 -5.08
N TRP A 202 7.09 -10.50 -6.01
CA TRP A 202 8.52 -10.35 -6.25
C TRP A 202 8.83 -8.93 -6.67
N GLY A 203 10.07 -8.51 -6.51
CA GLY A 203 10.46 -7.19 -6.96
C GLY A 203 11.89 -6.84 -6.62
N ALA A 204 12.30 -5.71 -7.15
CA ALA A 204 13.60 -5.12 -6.87
C ALA A 204 13.52 -3.60 -6.91
N LYS A 205 14.36 -2.97 -6.08
CA LYS A 205 14.64 -1.54 -6.10
C LYS A 205 16.14 -1.35 -6.25
N TYR A 206 16.55 -0.53 -7.22
CA TYR A 206 17.96 -0.24 -7.48
C TYR A 206 18.24 1.26 -7.42
N LYS A 207 19.26 1.62 -6.67
CA LYS A 207 19.77 2.99 -6.57
C LYS A 207 20.99 3.10 -7.51
N PHE A 208 20.82 3.70 -8.68
CA PHE A 208 21.91 3.91 -9.66
C PHE A 208 22.97 4.88 -9.14
N ASN A 209 22.51 5.95 -8.47
CA ASN A 209 23.31 6.95 -7.80
C ASN A 209 22.44 7.74 -6.80
N ASP A 210 22.97 8.82 -6.22
CA ASP A 210 22.22 9.62 -5.24
C ASP A 210 21.03 10.38 -5.83
N GLN A 211 20.95 10.49 -7.15
CA GLN A 211 19.90 11.21 -7.86
C GLN A 211 18.85 10.29 -8.48
N LEU A 212 19.26 9.10 -8.94
CA LEU A 212 18.41 8.21 -9.73
C LEU A 212 18.22 6.87 -9.06
N ASN A 213 16.97 6.48 -8.89
CA ASN A 213 16.56 5.15 -8.47
C ASN A 213 15.39 4.64 -9.31
N SER A 214 15.24 3.33 -9.35
CA SER A 214 14.13 2.67 -10.03
C SER A 214 13.67 1.45 -9.24
N SER A 215 12.42 1.08 -9.39
CA SER A 215 11.88 -0.14 -8.82
C SER A 215 10.93 -0.84 -9.78
N TYR A 216 10.84 -2.15 -9.61
CA TYR A 216 9.87 -3.00 -10.30
C TYR A 216 9.35 -4.04 -9.33
N TYR A 217 8.03 -4.26 -9.34
CA TYR A 217 7.36 -5.27 -8.55
C TYR A 217 6.31 -6.01 -9.38
N GLY A 218 6.15 -7.29 -9.10
CA GLY A 218 5.10 -8.13 -9.69
C GLY A 218 4.34 -8.86 -8.61
N LEU A 219 3.08 -9.13 -8.88
CA LEU A 219 2.14 -9.84 -8.02
C LEU A 219 1.32 -10.81 -8.86
N ASP A 220 1.19 -12.04 -8.40
CA ASP A 220 0.26 -13.07 -8.91
C ASP A 220 -0.66 -13.48 -7.77
N VAL A 221 -1.95 -13.19 -7.89
CA VAL A 221 -2.97 -13.59 -6.92
C VAL A 221 -3.83 -14.67 -7.57
N GLN A 222 -3.85 -15.84 -6.94
CA GLN A 222 -4.56 -17.02 -7.45
C GLN A 222 -6.04 -16.73 -7.70
N ASP A 223 -6.49 -17.05 -8.92
CA ASP A 223 -7.87 -16.93 -9.39
C ASP A 223 -8.40 -15.49 -9.34
N LYS A 224 -7.50 -14.48 -9.34
CA LYS A 224 -7.87 -13.07 -9.31
C LYS A 224 -7.16 -12.22 -10.37
N LEU A 225 -5.85 -12.02 -10.23
CA LEU A 225 -5.12 -11.09 -11.08
C LEU A 225 -3.61 -11.36 -11.12
N GLU A 226 -3.00 -10.85 -12.19
CA GLU A 226 -1.57 -10.58 -12.27
C GLU A 226 -1.37 -9.06 -12.37
N ARG A 227 -0.48 -8.49 -11.54
CA ARG A 227 -0.21 -7.05 -11.49
C ARG A 227 1.27 -6.76 -11.50
N HIS A 228 1.66 -5.74 -12.24
CA HIS A 228 3.02 -5.23 -12.31
C HIS A 228 3.05 -3.75 -11.97
N TYR A 229 4.11 -3.31 -11.33
CA TYR A 229 4.40 -1.91 -11.04
C TYR A 229 5.84 -1.59 -11.41
N ALA A 230 6.06 -0.44 -12.00
CA ALA A 230 7.39 0.11 -12.24
C ALA A 230 7.43 1.59 -11.85
N ASN A 231 8.59 2.02 -11.35
CA ASN A 231 8.83 3.42 -11.00
C ASN A 231 10.27 3.82 -11.34
N VAL A 232 10.42 5.04 -11.77
CA VAL A 232 11.72 5.73 -11.92
C VAL A 232 11.62 7.09 -11.25
N ASN A 233 12.50 7.35 -10.30
CA ASN A 233 12.59 8.61 -9.58
C ASN A 233 13.95 9.27 -9.80
N PHE A 234 13.92 10.54 -10.16
CA PHE A 234 15.12 11.38 -10.29
C PHE A 234 14.99 12.62 -9.41
N THR A 235 15.97 12.86 -8.55
CA THR A 235 16.01 13.99 -7.64
C THR A 235 17.33 14.76 -7.79
N GLN A 236 17.26 16.06 -8.09
CA GLN A 236 18.41 16.94 -8.29
C GLN A 236 18.38 18.10 -7.32
N SER A 237 19.43 18.21 -6.50
CA SER A 237 19.70 19.44 -5.72
C SER A 237 20.30 20.51 -6.64
N LEU A 238 19.71 21.70 -6.61
CA LEU A 238 20.15 22.84 -7.40
C LEU A 238 21.08 23.76 -6.61
N LYS A 239 21.83 24.63 -7.31
CA LYS A 239 22.84 25.52 -6.69
C LYS A 239 22.29 26.47 -5.64
N ASP A 240 21.03 26.85 -5.76
CA ASP A 240 20.31 27.74 -4.82
C ASP A 240 19.68 26.99 -3.64
N LYS A 241 20.08 25.73 -3.40
CA LYS A 241 19.55 24.83 -2.37
C LYS A 241 18.07 24.40 -2.60
N SER A 242 17.51 24.67 -3.74
CA SER A 242 16.23 24.07 -4.13
C SER A 242 16.43 22.66 -4.64
N THR A 243 15.35 21.89 -4.71
CA THR A 243 15.34 20.51 -5.17
C THR A 243 14.31 20.35 -6.29
N LEU A 244 14.72 19.73 -7.38
CA LEU A 244 13.83 19.28 -8.45
C LEU A 244 13.67 17.76 -8.35
N THR A 245 12.42 17.28 -8.36
CA THR A 245 12.09 15.85 -8.38
C THR A 245 11.27 15.56 -9.61
N LEU A 246 11.66 14.53 -10.37
CA LEU A 246 10.90 13.95 -11.47
C LEU A 246 10.57 12.52 -11.09
N ASP A 247 9.31 12.16 -11.21
CA ASP A 247 8.84 10.81 -10.88
C ASP A 247 7.93 10.28 -11.99
N ALA A 248 8.16 9.05 -12.41
CA ALA A 248 7.36 8.36 -13.40
C ALA A 248 7.05 6.95 -12.89
N MET A 249 5.79 6.56 -12.91
CA MET A 249 5.35 5.26 -12.42
C MET A 249 4.20 4.70 -13.22
N GLY A 250 3.97 3.41 -13.10
CA GLY A 250 2.82 2.79 -13.73
C GLY A 250 2.52 1.42 -13.20
N TYR A 251 1.26 1.06 -13.34
CA TYR A 251 0.71 -0.26 -13.07
C TYR A 251 0.19 -0.88 -14.35
N HIS A 252 0.31 -2.19 -14.44
CA HIS A 252 -0.41 -3.00 -15.43
C HIS A 252 -1.06 -4.18 -14.72
N THR A 253 -2.36 -4.32 -14.88
CA THR A 253 -3.14 -5.40 -14.26
C THR A 253 -3.88 -6.18 -15.33
N LYS A 254 -3.82 -7.50 -15.23
CA LYS A 254 -4.64 -8.44 -15.98
C LYS A 254 -5.46 -9.26 -14.99
N TRP A 255 -6.77 -9.30 -15.20
CA TRP A 255 -7.69 -10.04 -14.33
C TRP A 255 -7.91 -11.45 -14.85
N ASP A 256 -8.05 -12.39 -13.94
CA ASP A 256 -8.50 -13.72 -14.27
C ASP A 256 -9.97 -13.68 -14.71
N LYS A 257 -10.33 -14.62 -15.58
CA LYS A 257 -11.63 -14.67 -16.23
C LYS A 257 -12.82 -14.62 -15.26
N ASP A 258 -12.71 -15.36 -14.16
CA ASP A 258 -13.80 -15.53 -13.20
C ASP A 258 -13.62 -14.65 -11.94
N ALA A 259 -12.64 -13.74 -11.95
CA ALA A 259 -12.41 -12.86 -10.82
C ALA A 259 -13.57 -11.88 -10.63
N LEU A 260 -14.04 -11.75 -9.40
CA LEU A 260 -14.98 -10.71 -9.01
C LEU A 260 -14.23 -9.39 -8.88
N THR A 261 -14.74 -8.34 -9.50
CA THR A 261 -14.23 -6.97 -9.40
C THR A 261 -15.38 -6.00 -9.24
N ASP A 262 -15.14 -4.89 -8.57
CA ASP A 262 -16.17 -3.86 -8.37
C ASP A 262 -16.29 -2.90 -9.56
N SER A 263 -15.22 -2.76 -10.36
CA SER A 263 -15.15 -1.80 -11.45
C SER A 263 -14.99 -2.49 -12.80
N HIS A 264 -16.05 -3.11 -13.29
CA HIS A 264 -16.07 -3.61 -14.66
C HIS A 264 -16.94 -2.70 -15.51
N THR A 265 -16.36 -2.19 -16.57
CA THR A 265 -17.03 -1.35 -17.57
C THR A 265 -17.12 -2.04 -18.92
N THR A 266 -16.63 -3.28 -19.01
CA THR A 266 -16.61 -4.06 -20.24
C THR A 266 -17.49 -5.30 -20.16
N ASP A 267 -18.10 -5.68 -21.28
CA ASP A 267 -18.78 -6.96 -21.45
C ASP A 267 -17.79 -8.13 -21.65
N ASP A 268 -16.52 -7.86 -21.98
CA ASP A 268 -15.47 -8.87 -22.13
C ASP A 268 -14.81 -9.20 -20.80
N LEU A 269 -15.54 -9.90 -19.95
CA LEU A 269 -15.05 -10.33 -18.63
C LEU A 269 -13.84 -11.28 -18.70
N ALA A 270 -13.59 -11.91 -19.86
CA ALA A 270 -12.50 -12.86 -20.02
C ALA A 270 -11.13 -12.15 -20.22
N ASN A 271 -11.13 -10.91 -20.68
CA ASN A 271 -9.92 -10.19 -21.08
C ASN A 271 -9.77 -8.84 -20.38
N ARG A 272 -10.27 -8.72 -19.14
CA ARG A 272 -10.14 -7.48 -18.37
C ARG A 272 -8.68 -7.16 -18.11
N LYS A 273 -8.29 -5.97 -18.50
CA LYS A 273 -6.96 -5.41 -18.30
C LYS A 273 -7.02 -3.92 -18.05
N ASN A 274 -6.09 -3.44 -17.28
CA ASN A 274 -5.94 -2.05 -16.92
C ASN A 274 -4.47 -1.65 -16.94
N SER A 275 -4.18 -0.46 -17.42
CA SER A 275 -2.87 0.17 -17.28
C SER A 275 -3.06 1.59 -16.80
N ILE A 276 -2.48 1.93 -15.67
CA ILE A 276 -2.42 3.29 -15.16
C ILE A 276 -0.97 3.74 -15.13
N TRP A 277 -0.67 4.91 -15.64
CA TRP A 277 0.64 5.52 -15.57
C TRP A 277 0.54 6.98 -15.14
N ALA A 278 1.56 7.46 -14.47
CA ALA A 278 1.61 8.83 -14.02
C ALA A 278 3.03 9.38 -14.07
N VAL A 279 3.09 10.70 -14.24
CA VAL A 279 4.32 11.47 -14.13
C VAL A 279 4.09 12.66 -13.21
N SER A 280 5.12 13.02 -12.44
CA SER A 280 5.07 14.23 -11.63
C SER A 280 6.40 14.99 -11.65
N VAL A 281 6.29 16.31 -11.46
CA VAL A 281 7.40 17.24 -11.31
C VAL A 281 7.21 17.99 -10.00
N GLY A 282 8.15 17.83 -9.09
CA GLY A 282 8.19 18.52 -7.80
C GLY A 282 9.31 19.56 -7.75
N TYR A 283 9.03 20.72 -7.18
CA TYR A 283 10.03 21.74 -6.88
C TYR A 283 9.91 22.14 -5.41
N GLY A 284 11.02 21.95 -4.67
CA GLY A 284 11.12 22.29 -3.26
C GLY A 284 12.15 23.37 -3.00
N LYS A 285 11.79 24.37 -2.21
CA LYS A 285 12.71 25.41 -1.74
C LYS A 285 12.32 25.87 -0.35
N ASP A 286 13.27 25.73 0.61
CA ASP A 286 13.12 26.07 2.01
C ASP A 286 11.90 25.38 2.66
N VAL A 287 10.81 26.11 2.90
CA VAL A 287 9.57 25.59 3.52
C VAL A 287 8.48 25.25 2.52
N HIS A 288 8.73 25.51 1.25
CA HIS A 288 7.77 25.39 0.16
C HIS A 288 8.07 24.15 -0.70
N ASN A 289 7.05 23.39 -1.03
CA ASN A 289 7.13 22.36 -2.05
C ASN A 289 5.87 22.40 -2.92
N VAL A 290 6.07 22.42 -4.23
CA VAL A 290 5.00 22.37 -5.24
C VAL A 290 5.19 21.13 -6.08
N MET A 291 4.13 20.40 -6.39
CA MET A 291 4.13 19.26 -7.31
C MET A 291 3.01 19.44 -8.34
N LEU A 292 3.35 19.25 -9.60
CA LEU A 292 2.42 19.10 -10.71
C LEU A 292 2.47 17.65 -11.17
N SER A 293 1.32 17.04 -11.43
CA SER A 293 1.19 15.65 -11.83
C SER A 293 0.17 15.46 -12.95
N TYR A 294 0.40 14.44 -13.76
CA TYR A 294 -0.54 13.93 -14.76
C TYR A 294 -0.63 12.42 -14.63
N GLN A 295 -1.84 11.90 -14.75
CA GLN A 295 -2.14 10.47 -14.65
C GLN A 295 -3.12 10.09 -15.75
N ASP A 296 -2.96 8.89 -16.30
CA ASP A 296 -3.79 8.35 -17.38
C ASP A 296 -4.06 6.87 -17.11
N ASN A 297 -5.31 6.48 -17.18
CA ASN A 297 -5.80 5.15 -16.96
C ASN A 297 -6.41 4.60 -18.25
N THR A 298 -5.88 3.50 -18.75
CA THR A 298 -6.24 2.90 -20.02
C THR A 298 -6.53 1.42 -19.89
N GLY A 299 -7.34 0.89 -20.77
CA GLY A 299 -7.69 -0.53 -20.79
C GLY A 299 -9.15 -0.73 -21.16
N ASN A 300 -9.79 -1.68 -20.54
CA ASN A 300 -11.23 -1.94 -20.69
C ASN A 300 -11.93 -2.10 -19.33
N THR A 301 -11.26 -1.73 -18.25
CA THR A 301 -11.80 -1.65 -16.90
C THR A 301 -10.98 -0.65 -16.10
N GLY A 302 -11.57 -0.03 -15.06
CA GLY A 302 -10.85 0.79 -14.10
C GLY A 302 -9.86 -0.02 -13.27
N TYR A 303 -8.97 0.67 -12.56
CA TYR A 303 -8.11 0.02 -11.57
C TYR A 303 -8.95 -0.44 -10.39
N ASP A 304 -8.79 -1.70 -10.03
CA ASP A 304 -9.43 -2.32 -8.87
C ASP A 304 -8.35 -2.93 -7.96
N TYR A 305 -8.52 -2.81 -6.66
CA TYR A 305 -7.54 -3.23 -5.65
C TYR A 305 -7.48 -4.75 -5.43
N GLY A 306 -8.28 -5.52 -6.16
CA GLY A 306 -8.26 -6.98 -6.10
C GLY A 306 -8.87 -7.58 -4.84
N TYR A 307 -9.55 -6.81 -4.03
CA TYR A 307 -10.31 -7.23 -2.84
C TYR A 307 -9.59 -8.30 -2.01
N ASN A 308 -8.89 -7.92 -0.96
CA ASN A 308 -8.02 -8.77 -0.16
C ASN A 308 -6.74 -9.25 -0.90
N ALA A 309 -6.33 -8.60 -1.96
CA ALA A 309 -5.17 -9.02 -2.73
C ALA A 309 -4.01 -8.04 -2.65
N ASP A 310 -4.27 -6.73 -2.61
CA ASP A 310 -3.26 -5.68 -2.74
C ASP A 310 -3.53 -4.45 -1.88
N GLY A 311 -4.10 -4.66 -0.72
CA GLY A 311 -4.33 -3.58 0.24
C GLY A 311 -5.39 -2.60 -0.23
N LEU A 312 -6.63 -3.00 -0.17
CA LEU A 312 -7.80 -2.18 -0.48
C LEU A 312 -7.55 -0.68 -0.23
N GLN A 313 -7.59 0.14 -1.29
CA GLN A 313 -7.35 1.59 -1.27
C GLN A 313 -5.89 2.04 -1.03
N SER A 314 -4.91 1.28 -1.47
CA SER A 314 -3.51 1.68 -1.45
C SER A 314 -2.93 1.58 -2.85
N ILE A 315 -2.82 2.71 -3.53
CA ILE A 315 -2.20 2.85 -4.85
C ILE A 315 -1.09 3.91 -4.76
N TYR A 316 0.02 3.67 -5.45
CA TYR A 316 1.18 4.58 -5.43
C TYR A 316 1.20 5.41 -6.71
N VAL A 317 0.29 6.36 -6.79
CA VAL A 317 0.20 7.36 -7.86
C VAL A 317 0.07 8.77 -7.27
N PRO A 318 0.51 9.81 -7.97
CA PRO A 318 0.61 11.16 -7.41
C PRO A 318 -0.76 11.83 -7.19
N ASN A 319 -1.81 11.40 -7.89
CA ASN A 319 -3.16 11.97 -7.79
C ASN A 319 -4.06 11.25 -6.77
N SER A 320 -3.50 10.34 -5.96
CA SER A 320 -4.25 9.63 -4.93
C SER A 320 -4.22 10.38 -3.59
N TYR A 321 -5.39 10.85 -3.14
CA TYR A 321 -5.62 11.50 -1.84
C TYR A 321 -6.78 10.83 -1.09
N LEU A 322 -8.02 11.32 -1.21
CA LEU A 322 -9.24 10.64 -0.76
C LEU A 322 -9.89 9.88 -1.92
N GLY A 323 -9.87 10.44 -3.13
CA GLY A 323 -10.10 9.77 -4.39
C GLY A 323 -8.77 9.36 -5.02
N ASP A 324 -8.79 8.36 -5.90
CA ASP A 324 -7.59 7.80 -6.52
C ASP A 324 -7.51 8.12 -8.02
N PHE A 325 -8.57 8.70 -8.60
CA PHE A 325 -8.65 9.08 -10.02
C PHE A 325 -8.24 7.92 -10.94
N ASN A 326 -8.82 6.77 -10.69
CA ASN A 326 -8.43 5.48 -11.29
C ASN A 326 -9.58 4.78 -12.04
N GLY A 327 -10.59 5.54 -12.45
CA GLY A 327 -11.70 5.08 -13.28
C GLY A 327 -11.24 4.56 -14.64
N ASN A 328 -12.12 3.85 -15.36
CA ASN A 328 -11.81 3.41 -16.72
C ASN A 328 -11.68 4.60 -17.65
N ASP A 329 -10.63 4.62 -18.48
CA ASP A 329 -10.23 5.68 -19.42
C ASP A 329 -10.01 7.07 -18.79
N GLU A 330 -10.02 7.16 -17.47
CA GLU A 330 -9.82 8.40 -16.73
C GLU A 330 -8.42 9.00 -16.92
N LYS A 331 -8.41 10.28 -17.19
CA LYS A 331 -7.22 11.14 -17.17
C LYS A 331 -7.33 12.12 -16.03
N SER A 332 -6.22 12.46 -15.37
CA SER A 332 -6.27 13.46 -14.31
C SER A 332 -5.00 14.31 -14.24
N VAL A 333 -5.18 15.55 -13.78
CA VAL A 333 -4.11 16.49 -13.49
C VAL A 333 -4.22 16.94 -12.04
N GLY A 334 -3.07 16.96 -11.33
CA GLY A 334 -2.99 17.36 -9.94
C GLY A 334 -2.00 18.49 -9.71
N LEU A 335 -2.35 19.41 -8.82
CA LEU A 335 -1.46 20.46 -8.30
C LEU A 335 -1.46 20.37 -6.77
N GLN A 336 -0.30 20.08 -6.19
CA GLN A 336 -0.11 20.02 -4.75
C GLN A 336 0.83 21.13 -4.28
N TYR A 337 0.52 21.67 -3.12
CA TYR A 337 1.40 22.57 -2.38
C TYR A 337 1.57 22.11 -0.95
N ASN A 338 2.82 22.05 -0.48
CA ASN A 338 3.17 21.79 0.90
C ASN A 338 3.88 22.98 1.52
N TYR A 339 3.51 23.30 2.75
CA TYR A 339 4.15 24.33 3.56
C TYR A 339 4.57 23.77 4.92
N ASN A 340 5.86 23.95 5.27
CA ASN A 340 6.37 23.62 6.60
C ASN A 340 6.50 24.90 7.43
N PHE A 341 5.89 24.90 8.62
CA PHE A 341 5.84 26.07 9.49
C PHE A 341 7.12 26.31 10.34
N LYS A 342 8.25 25.68 9.99
CA LYS A 342 9.52 25.85 10.75
C LYS A 342 9.95 27.32 10.90
N ASN A 343 9.71 28.16 9.88
CA ASN A 343 10.01 29.58 9.90
C ASN A 343 9.10 30.39 10.84
N HIS A 344 8.02 29.77 11.35
CA HIS A 344 7.14 30.33 12.36
C HIS A 344 7.34 29.70 13.75
N GLY A 345 8.47 29.01 13.97
CA GLY A 345 8.77 28.33 15.23
C GLY A 345 8.03 27.01 15.46
N LEU A 346 7.39 26.45 14.44
CA LEU A 346 6.61 25.21 14.49
C LEU A 346 7.14 24.18 13.47
N PRO A 347 8.38 23.67 13.62
CA PRO A 347 9.02 22.81 12.60
C PRO A 347 8.29 21.48 12.35
N GLY A 348 7.51 21.00 13.32
CA GLY A 348 6.70 19.80 13.19
C GLY A 348 5.36 20.00 12.46
N LEU A 349 4.93 21.27 12.27
CA LEU A 349 3.67 21.58 11.63
C LEU A 349 3.83 21.67 10.11
N ASN A 350 3.01 20.91 9.41
CA ASN A 350 2.97 20.91 7.95
C ASN A 350 1.51 21.05 7.48
N TRP A 351 1.31 21.82 6.43
CA TRP A 351 0.06 21.92 5.71
C TRP A 351 0.27 21.45 4.27
N THR A 352 -0.58 20.55 3.83
CA THR A 352 -0.67 20.08 2.45
C THR A 352 -2.03 20.47 1.90
N THR A 353 -2.06 21.08 0.74
CA THR A 353 -3.28 21.27 -0.06
C THR A 353 -3.04 20.74 -1.45
N ALA A 354 -4.04 20.11 -2.05
CA ALA A 354 -3.98 19.65 -3.43
C ALA A 354 -5.35 19.82 -4.10
N PHE A 355 -5.30 20.12 -5.38
CA PHE A 355 -6.46 20.08 -6.24
C PHE A 355 -6.20 19.08 -7.37
N VAL A 356 -7.11 18.14 -7.55
CA VAL A 356 -7.07 17.17 -8.65
C VAL A 356 -8.35 17.29 -9.46
N TYR A 357 -8.20 17.22 -10.78
CA TYR A 357 -9.31 17.19 -11.74
C TYR A 357 -9.15 15.99 -12.66
N GLY A 358 -10.20 15.17 -12.74
CA GLY A 358 -10.31 13.98 -13.58
C GLY A 358 -11.38 14.15 -14.65
N TRP A 359 -11.15 13.58 -15.83
CA TRP A 359 -12.06 13.64 -16.97
C TRP A 359 -11.94 12.40 -17.84
N ASP A 360 -12.82 12.27 -18.84
CA ASP A 360 -12.95 11.12 -19.75
C ASP A 360 -13.26 9.81 -19.02
N ILE A 361 -14.02 9.86 -17.92
CA ILE A 361 -14.29 8.68 -17.09
C ILE A 361 -15.48 7.92 -17.67
N ASP A 362 -15.27 6.62 -17.94
CA ASP A 362 -16.33 5.69 -18.29
C ASP A 362 -16.96 5.11 -17.02
N ILE A 363 -18.21 5.41 -16.76
CA ILE A 363 -18.97 4.90 -15.62
C ILE A 363 -20.27 4.21 -16.02
N ALA A 364 -20.64 3.15 -15.30
CA ALA A 364 -21.95 2.55 -15.46
C ALA A 364 -23.05 3.46 -14.94
N LYS A 365 -24.15 3.64 -15.70
CA LYS A 365 -25.32 4.41 -15.24
C LYS A 365 -25.91 3.79 -13.99
N ILE A 366 -26.21 4.62 -12.99
CA ILE A 366 -26.81 4.18 -11.73
C ILE A 366 -28.19 3.55 -11.96
N THR A 367 -28.97 4.08 -12.91
CA THR A 367 -30.33 3.60 -13.23
C THR A 367 -30.35 2.41 -14.19
N ASP A 368 -29.28 2.18 -14.91
CA ASP A 368 -29.16 1.08 -15.87
C ASP A 368 -27.67 0.75 -16.05
N ARG A 369 -27.16 -0.18 -15.24
CA ARG A 369 -25.73 -0.56 -15.23
C ARG A 369 -25.24 -1.22 -16.53
N SER A 370 -26.14 -1.54 -17.45
CA SER A 370 -25.76 -2.02 -18.79
C SER A 370 -25.37 -0.88 -19.75
N LYS A 371 -25.58 0.38 -19.34
CA LYS A 371 -25.23 1.55 -20.13
C LYS A 371 -24.04 2.27 -19.52
N ILE A 372 -23.05 2.54 -20.33
CA ILE A 372 -21.89 3.35 -19.98
C ILE A 372 -22.21 4.82 -20.24
N ILE A 373 -21.74 5.70 -19.35
CA ILE A 373 -21.64 7.13 -19.57
C ILE A 373 -20.17 7.40 -19.85
N ASP A 374 -19.89 7.83 -21.06
CA ASP A 374 -18.56 8.32 -21.43
C ASP A 374 -18.41 9.76 -20.93
N GLN A 375 -17.17 10.19 -20.71
CA GLN A 375 -16.82 11.57 -20.39
C GLN A 375 -17.40 12.10 -19.07
N ALA A 376 -17.53 11.24 -18.07
CA ALA A 376 -17.78 11.71 -16.71
C ALA A 376 -16.54 12.46 -16.16
N GLU A 377 -16.78 13.33 -15.20
CA GLU A 377 -15.74 14.16 -14.58
C GLU A 377 -15.80 14.05 -13.06
N GLU A 378 -14.65 14.16 -12.42
CA GLU A 378 -14.57 14.30 -10.97
C GLU A 378 -13.48 15.29 -10.57
N HIS A 379 -13.58 15.82 -9.35
CA HIS A 379 -12.55 16.69 -8.82
C HIS A 379 -12.48 16.58 -7.29
N GLU A 380 -11.29 16.84 -6.75
CA GLU A 380 -11.04 16.84 -5.33
C GLU A 380 -10.23 18.06 -4.91
N LEU A 381 -10.65 18.70 -3.82
CA LEU A 381 -9.84 19.65 -3.07
C LEU A 381 -9.45 19.01 -1.73
N PHE A 382 -8.20 18.57 -1.66
CA PHE A 382 -7.64 17.96 -0.46
C PHE A 382 -6.96 18.98 0.42
N ASN A 383 -7.15 18.86 1.74
CA ASN A 383 -6.40 19.62 2.74
C ASN A 383 -6.02 18.72 3.91
N GLN A 384 -4.77 18.80 4.31
CA GLN A 384 -4.25 18.09 5.48
C GLN A 384 -3.37 19.01 6.32
N VAL A 385 -3.60 19.01 7.61
CA VAL A 385 -2.68 19.61 8.60
C VAL A 385 -2.12 18.49 9.45
N LYS A 386 -0.79 18.37 9.49
CA LYS A 386 -0.08 17.36 10.27
C LYS A 386 0.89 18.03 11.21
N TYR A 387 0.83 17.68 12.50
CA TYR A 387 1.79 18.11 13.50
C TYR A 387 2.51 16.91 14.11
N THR A 388 3.83 16.97 14.10
CA THR A 388 4.68 15.97 14.74
C THR A 388 5.39 16.64 15.91
N VAL A 389 5.20 16.12 17.10
CA VAL A 389 5.77 16.62 18.37
C VAL A 389 7.19 16.10 18.54
#